data_2275213bb13fe3218352ec2ceeb6ff53
#
_entry.id   2275213bb13fe3218352ec2ceeb6ff53
#
_cell.length_a   1.000
_cell.length_b   1.000
_cell.length_c   1.000
_cell.angle_alpha   90.00
_cell.angle_beta   90.00
_cell.angle_gamma   90.00
#
_symmetry.space_group_name_H-M   'P 1'
#
loop_
_entity.id
_entity.type
_entity.pdbx_description
1 polymer ?
#
loop_
_entity_poly.entity_id
_entity_poly.type
_entity_poly.pdbx_seq_one_letter_code
_entity_poly.pdbx_strand_id
1 'polypeptide(L)'
;GRWSEMEDIMYQFEDGHGSEVGLATTHEEVVTELAKQQIKSYRDLPIYIYQIQDKFRNEKRAKSGLLRGREFSMKDLYSFHTDEKDLDKYYFRVHDAYLTIFKRMGLEAFSVEASGGSMSKQFSHEFMVKAEAGEDITVLCNKCAWAQNKEIAEIKAGDKCPKCGAKTEEAKTVEAGNIFRLGTKYSESLGLRYTNEEGKMQNVLMGSYGIGLGRVMGTIVEASHDKDGIIWTKSTTPYHVHLLNLSKNDKTNEQADKVYEKLRENGIEVLYDDRDISFGKKLKDADLLGNCIQLIISDKQEELELIYRKDHSKELLNLDSAIKKINEFYK
;
A
#
# COMPACT_ATOMS: atom_id res chain seq x y z
N GLY A 1 4.22 -19.99 20.23
CA GLY A 1 3.27 -20.97 19.63
C GLY A 1 3.15 -20.88 18.11
N ARG A 2 3.61 -19.79 17.46
CA ARG A 2 3.39 -19.56 16.02
C ARG A 2 4.04 -20.59 15.10
N TRP A 3 5.11 -21.24 15.51
CA TRP A 3 5.71 -22.33 14.76
C TRP A 3 4.68 -23.39 14.35
N SER A 4 3.86 -23.82 15.30
CA SER A 4 2.79 -24.80 15.05
C SER A 4 1.48 -24.16 14.57
N GLU A 5 1.13 -22.97 15.08
CA GLU A 5 -0.10 -22.25 14.71
C GLU A 5 -0.11 -21.79 13.25
N MET A 6 1.07 -21.59 12.64
CA MET A 6 1.24 -21.07 11.28
C MET A 6 1.92 -22.08 10.33
N GLU A 7 1.94 -23.37 10.66
CA GLU A 7 2.54 -24.42 9.83
C GLU A 7 2.04 -24.39 8.38
N ASP A 8 0.77 -24.08 8.19
CA ASP A 8 0.16 -24.00 6.85
C ASP A 8 0.71 -22.88 5.96
N ILE A 9 1.20 -21.78 6.54
CA ILE A 9 1.61 -20.57 5.80
C ILE A 9 3.04 -20.15 6.06
N MET A 10 3.74 -20.72 7.04
CA MET A 10 5.14 -20.46 7.31
C MET A 10 6.01 -21.39 6.47
N TYR A 11 7.00 -20.85 5.76
CA TYR A 11 8.07 -21.68 5.21
C TYR A 11 8.95 -22.17 6.33
N GLN A 12 8.93 -23.47 6.59
CA GLN A 12 9.73 -24.14 7.62
C GLN A 12 10.66 -25.14 6.95
N PHE A 13 11.94 -25.13 7.33
CA PHE A 13 12.94 -26.01 6.79
C PHE A 13 14.11 -26.19 7.78
N GLU A 14 14.93 -27.19 7.56
CA GLU A 14 16.17 -27.42 8.29
C GLU A 14 17.32 -26.75 7.52
N ASP A 15 18.16 -25.98 8.21
CA ASP A 15 19.35 -25.35 7.62
C ASP A 15 20.50 -26.34 7.47
N GLY A 16 21.61 -25.92 6.87
CA GLY A 16 22.81 -26.75 6.67
C GLY A 16 23.52 -27.18 7.97
N HIS A 17 23.06 -26.72 9.13
CA HIS A 17 23.58 -27.09 10.46
C HIS A 17 22.60 -27.94 11.26
N GLY A 18 21.47 -28.33 10.68
CA GLY A 18 20.45 -29.13 11.34
C GLY A 18 19.53 -28.33 12.27
N SER A 19 19.49 -27.00 12.12
CA SER A 19 18.59 -26.13 12.89
C SER A 19 17.27 -25.92 12.14
N GLU A 20 16.15 -26.01 12.86
CA GLU A 20 14.85 -25.65 12.30
C GLU A 20 14.74 -24.13 12.12
N VAL A 21 14.44 -23.71 10.92
CA VAL A 21 14.35 -22.31 10.51
C VAL A 21 12.98 -22.04 9.88
N GLY A 22 12.36 -20.92 10.24
CA GLY A 22 11.13 -20.42 9.61
C GLY A 22 11.33 -19.04 9.00
N LEU A 23 10.88 -18.86 7.75
CA LEU A 23 10.83 -17.53 7.16
C LEU A 23 9.67 -16.74 7.78
N ALA A 24 9.95 -15.49 8.15
CA ALA A 24 8.99 -14.65 8.87
C ALA A 24 7.77 -14.30 8.00
N THR A 25 6.59 -14.71 8.46
CA THR A 25 5.29 -14.29 7.88
C THR A 25 4.92 -12.88 8.31
N THR A 26 5.42 -12.45 9.47
CA THR A 26 5.35 -11.12 10.10
C THR A 26 6.38 -11.09 11.24
N HIS A 27 6.69 -9.95 11.85
CA HIS A 27 7.86 -9.79 12.71
C HIS A 27 7.54 -9.44 14.17
N GLU A 28 6.38 -9.78 14.70
CA GLU A 28 6.01 -9.48 16.08
C GLU A 28 7.05 -10.03 17.07
N GLU A 29 7.51 -11.26 16.88
CA GLU A 29 8.49 -11.90 17.76
C GLU A 29 9.84 -11.19 17.70
N VAL A 30 10.35 -10.94 16.51
CA VAL A 30 11.66 -10.28 16.30
C VAL A 30 11.66 -8.88 16.91
N VAL A 31 10.59 -8.11 16.68
CA VAL A 31 10.49 -6.74 17.17
C VAL A 31 10.26 -6.72 18.68
N THR A 32 9.57 -7.73 19.26
CA THR A 32 9.41 -7.88 20.70
C THR A 32 10.76 -8.15 21.38
N GLU A 33 11.60 -9.02 20.83
CA GLU A 33 12.95 -9.28 21.36
C GLU A 33 13.85 -8.04 21.25
N LEU A 34 13.72 -7.26 20.17
CA LEU A 34 14.43 -6.00 20.02
C LEU A 34 13.98 -4.96 21.07
N ALA A 35 12.67 -4.81 21.27
CA ALA A 35 12.08 -3.90 22.24
C ALA A 35 12.47 -4.27 23.68
N LYS A 36 12.59 -5.57 23.99
CA LYS A 36 13.01 -6.10 25.29
C LYS A 36 14.40 -5.63 25.72
N GLN A 37 15.27 -5.30 24.78
CA GLN A 37 16.58 -4.74 25.09
C GLN A 37 16.49 -3.29 25.59
N GLN A 38 15.47 -2.55 25.18
CA GLN A 38 15.30 -1.13 25.49
C GLN A 38 14.33 -0.87 26.65
N ILE A 39 13.25 -1.66 26.74
CA ILE A 39 12.18 -1.44 27.73
C ILE A 39 12.52 -2.13 29.04
N LYS A 40 12.67 -1.35 30.11
CA LYS A 40 12.92 -1.82 31.49
C LYS A 40 11.93 -1.24 32.49
N SER A 41 11.47 -0.02 32.27
CA SER A 41 10.58 0.70 33.17
C SER A 41 9.45 1.41 32.39
N TYR A 42 8.43 1.85 33.12
CA TYR A 42 7.33 2.64 32.53
C TYR A 42 7.81 3.94 31.85
N ARG A 43 8.98 4.45 32.21
CA ARG A 43 9.57 5.66 31.61
C ARG A 43 10.09 5.44 30.20
N ASP A 44 10.32 4.20 29.83
CA ASP A 44 10.79 3.83 28.50
C ASP A 44 9.61 3.67 27.52
N LEU A 45 8.37 3.80 27.98
CA LEU A 45 7.14 3.64 27.23
C LEU A 45 6.38 4.98 27.08
N PRO A 46 5.66 5.23 25.98
CA PRO A 46 5.49 4.33 24.83
C PRO A 46 6.67 4.36 23.86
N ILE A 47 6.90 3.23 23.16
CA ILE A 47 7.87 3.12 22.04
C ILE A 47 7.15 2.74 20.76
N TYR A 48 7.64 3.24 19.62
CA TYR A 48 7.15 2.97 18.29
C TYR A 48 8.31 2.54 17.40
N ILE A 49 8.22 1.35 16.81
CA ILE A 49 9.25 0.78 15.95
C ILE A 49 8.62 0.40 14.62
N TYR A 50 9.19 0.81 13.51
CA TYR A 50 8.72 0.39 12.18
C TYR A 50 9.86 -0.12 11.32
N GLN A 51 9.48 -0.90 10.33
CA GLN A 51 10.37 -1.34 9.26
C GLN A 51 9.63 -1.39 7.94
N ILE A 52 10.37 -1.45 6.86
CA ILE A 52 9.92 -1.86 5.54
C ILE A 52 10.78 -3.05 5.19
N GLN A 53 10.20 -4.25 5.20
CA GLN A 53 10.94 -5.50 5.10
C GLN A 53 10.10 -6.59 4.44
N ASP A 54 10.77 -7.55 3.81
CA ASP A 54 10.11 -8.67 3.14
C ASP A 54 9.51 -9.64 4.14
N LYS A 55 8.38 -10.20 3.73
CA LYS A 55 7.63 -11.24 4.43
C LYS A 55 7.42 -12.42 3.50
N PHE A 56 7.36 -13.61 4.08
CA PHE A 56 7.22 -14.85 3.35
C PHE A 56 5.99 -15.60 3.85
N ARG A 57 5.09 -15.94 2.91
CA ARG A 57 3.92 -16.75 3.22
C ARG A 57 3.76 -17.83 2.17
N ASN A 58 3.71 -19.09 2.61
CA ASN A 58 3.54 -20.24 1.74
C ASN A 58 2.08 -20.32 1.25
N GLU A 59 1.64 -19.31 0.54
CA GLU A 59 0.30 -19.24 -0.03
C GLU A 59 0.06 -20.42 -0.97
N LYS A 60 -0.94 -21.26 -0.67
CA LYS A 60 -1.30 -22.44 -1.49
C LYS A 60 -1.63 -22.01 -2.94
N ARG A 61 -2.22 -20.83 -3.10
CA ARG A 61 -2.57 -20.24 -4.40
C ARG A 61 -2.18 -18.77 -4.42
N ALA A 62 -0.95 -18.47 -4.82
CA ALA A 62 -0.60 -17.11 -5.23
C ALA A 62 -1.42 -16.75 -6.48
N LYS A 63 -2.07 -15.59 -6.48
CA LYS A 63 -2.97 -15.17 -7.56
C LYS A 63 -3.09 -13.64 -7.61
N SER A 64 -3.74 -13.15 -8.66
CA SER A 64 -4.03 -11.73 -8.84
C SER A 64 -2.76 -10.85 -8.80
N GLY A 65 -1.67 -11.30 -9.44
CA GLY A 65 -0.42 -10.56 -9.55
C GLY A 65 0.15 -10.20 -8.17
N LEU A 66 0.30 -8.90 -7.89
CA LEU A 66 0.87 -8.38 -6.64
C LEU A 66 -0.11 -8.39 -5.46
N LEU A 67 -1.40 -8.70 -5.66
CA LEU A 67 -2.37 -8.69 -4.57
C LEU A 67 -2.11 -9.80 -3.55
N ARG A 68 -1.66 -10.98 -4.01
CA ARG A 68 -1.35 -12.13 -3.14
C ARG A 68 -0.12 -12.90 -3.63
N GLY A 69 1.05 -12.48 -3.19
CA GLY A 69 2.34 -13.12 -3.45
C GLY A 69 2.82 -13.99 -2.28
N ARG A 70 3.84 -14.82 -2.52
CA ARG A 70 4.51 -15.63 -1.50
C ARG A 70 5.67 -14.90 -0.82
N GLU A 71 6.27 -13.97 -1.51
CA GLU A 71 7.27 -13.02 -1.03
C GLU A 71 6.78 -11.62 -1.35
N PHE A 72 6.74 -10.74 -0.35
CA PHE A 72 6.24 -9.38 -0.52
C PHE A 72 6.81 -8.42 0.52
N SER A 73 7.04 -7.20 0.11
CA SER A 73 7.48 -6.14 1.01
C SER A 73 6.30 -5.57 1.79
N MET A 74 6.49 -5.36 3.08
CA MET A 74 5.49 -4.77 3.99
C MET A 74 6.13 -3.65 4.81
N LYS A 75 5.43 -2.52 4.93
CA LYS A 75 5.65 -1.58 6.01
C LYS A 75 4.88 -2.09 7.22
N ASP A 76 5.57 -2.46 8.24
CA ASP A 76 4.99 -2.85 9.51
C ASP A 76 5.53 -1.98 10.65
N LEU A 77 4.60 -1.43 11.43
CA LEU A 77 4.83 -0.60 12.60
C LEU A 77 4.32 -1.36 13.81
N TYR A 78 5.04 -1.27 14.90
CA TYR A 78 4.71 -1.86 16.20
C TYR A 78 4.73 -0.78 17.27
N SER A 79 3.77 -0.82 18.18
CA SER A 79 3.69 0.10 19.30
C SER A 79 3.66 -0.67 20.62
N PHE A 80 4.28 -0.08 21.64
CA PHE A 80 4.47 -0.67 22.97
C PHE A 80 3.98 0.32 24.01
N HIS A 81 3.11 -0.13 24.93
CA HIS A 81 2.35 0.74 25.84
C HIS A 81 2.29 0.17 27.25
N THR A 82 2.05 1.05 28.25
CA THR A 82 1.81 0.66 29.64
C THR A 82 0.36 0.24 29.90
N ASP A 83 -0.60 0.84 29.21
CA ASP A 83 -2.03 0.63 29.45
C ASP A 83 -2.86 0.67 28.15
N GLU A 84 -4.08 0.14 28.23
CA GLU A 84 -4.98 0.04 27.08
C GLU A 84 -5.44 1.40 26.56
N LYS A 85 -5.56 2.40 27.43
CA LYS A 85 -6.00 3.74 27.05
C LYS A 85 -4.96 4.42 26.16
N ASP A 86 -3.67 4.27 26.46
CA ASP A 86 -2.60 4.79 25.61
C ASP A 86 -2.47 4.01 24.31
N LEU A 87 -2.60 2.67 24.37
CA LEU A 87 -2.67 1.82 23.17
C LEU A 87 -3.83 2.24 22.26
N ASP A 88 -5.05 2.41 22.78
CA ASP A 88 -6.22 2.81 22.02
C ASP A 88 -6.06 4.20 21.39
N LYS A 89 -5.54 5.16 22.15
CA LYS A 89 -5.26 6.50 21.62
C LYS A 89 -4.32 6.44 20.41
N TYR A 90 -3.26 5.65 20.51
CA TYR A 90 -2.31 5.49 19.42
C TYR A 90 -2.90 4.71 18.26
N TYR A 91 -3.64 3.65 18.54
CA TYR A 91 -4.33 2.83 17.55
C TYR A 91 -5.23 3.67 16.63
N PHE A 92 -6.08 4.53 17.21
CA PHE A 92 -6.95 5.40 16.42
C PHE A 92 -6.18 6.51 15.70
N ARG A 93 -5.07 6.99 16.26
CA ARG A 93 -4.16 7.90 15.55
C ARG A 93 -3.58 7.26 14.29
N VAL A 94 -3.16 5.99 14.37
CA VAL A 94 -2.66 5.24 13.20
C VAL A 94 -3.79 4.92 12.23
N HIS A 95 -4.98 4.59 12.72
CA HIS A 95 -6.18 4.40 11.90
C HIS A 95 -6.42 5.62 10.99
N ASP A 96 -6.46 6.82 11.55
CA ASP A 96 -6.69 8.06 10.78
C ASP A 96 -5.53 8.37 9.83
N ALA A 97 -4.29 8.06 10.25
CA ALA A 97 -3.12 8.18 9.40
C ALA A 97 -3.21 7.25 8.18
N TYR A 98 -3.71 6.02 8.33
CA TYR A 98 -3.89 5.07 7.22
C TYR A 98 -4.91 5.57 6.21
N LEU A 99 -6.07 6.06 6.65
CA LEU A 99 -7.04 6.68 5.74
C LEU A 99 -6.43 7.85 4.97
N THR A 100 -5.60 8.66 5.63
CA THR A 100 -4.87 9.77 5.00
C THR A 100 -3.84 9.27 3.97
N ILE A 101 -3.08 8.21 4.30
CA ILE A 101 -2.09 7.59 3.40
C ILE A 101 -2.78 7.07 2.13
N PHE A 102 -3.86 6.29 2.27
CA PHE A 102 -4.58 5.74 1.13
C PHE A 102 -5.21 6.84 0.27
N LYS A 103 -5.80 7.86 0.90
CA LYS A 103 -6.32 9.03 0.18
C LYS A 103 -5.22 9.75 -0.62
N ARG A 104 -4.02 9.92 -0.06
CA ARG A 104 -2.87 10.52 -0.79
C ARG A 104 -2.45 9.68 -1.99
N MET A 105 -2.60 8.36 -1.91
CA MET A 105 -2.36 7.43 -3.02
C MET A 105 -3.49 7.41 -4.05
N GLY A 106 -4.58 8.19 -3.83
CA GLY A 106 -5.76 8.21 -4.71
C GLY A 106 -6.70 7.04 -4.52
N LEU A 107 -6.59 6.30 -3.42
CA LEU A 107 -7.49 5.20 -3.07
C LEU A 107 -8.63 5.68 -2.17
N GLU A 108 -9.86 5.35 -2.53
CA GLU A 108 -11.04 5.52 -1.69
C GLU A 108 -11.16 4.36 -0.69
N ALA A 109 -10.19 4.30 0.23
CA ALA A 109 -10.20 3.28 1.27
C ALA A 109 -11.16 3.66 2.40
N PHE A 110 -11.83 2.66 2.96
CA PHE A 110 -12.69 2.79 4.13
C PHE A 110 -12.35 1.72 5.18
N SER A 111 -12.56 2.06 6.44
CA SER A 111 -12.27 1.18 7.56
C SER A 111 -13.38 0.16 7.76
N VAL A 112 -13.01 -1.08 7.98
CA VAL A 112 -13.89 -2.23 8.15
C VAL A 112 -13.50 -2.97 9.43
N GLU A 113 -14.46 -3.22 10.30
CA GLU A 113 -14.25 -4.15 11.42
C GLU A 113 -14.13 -5.58 10.88
N ALA A 114 -13.11 -6.29 11.33
CA ALA A 114 -12.83 -7.67 10.94
C ALA A 114 -12.39 -8.51 12.15
N SER A 115 -12.36 -9.82 11.98
CA SER A 115 -11.80 -10.71 12.99
C SER A 115 -10.31 -10.43 13.20
N GLY A 116 -9.87 -10.38 14.47
CA GLY A 116 -8.44 -10.34 14.79
C GLY A 116 -7.68 -11.63 14.46
N GLY A 117 -8.41 -12.69 14.11
CA GLY A 117 -7.85 -14.00 13.74
C GLY A 117 -6.87 -14.56 14.78
N SER A 118 -5.76 -15.11 14.30
CA SER A 118 -4.69 -15.60 15.17
C SER A 118 -3.87 -14.47 15.83
N MET A 119 -4.02 -13.22 15.40
CA MET A 119 -3.23 -12.09 15.92
C MET A 119 -3.80 -11.53 17.22
N SER A 120 -5.11 -11.40 17.31
CA SER A 120 -5.78 -10.73 18.42
C SER A 120 -7.15 -11.37 18.75
N LYS A 121 -7.51 -11.36 20.03
CA LYS A 121 -8.87 -11.73 20.48
C LYS A 121 -9.89 -10.60 20.28
N GLN A 122 -9.43 -9.38 20.02
CA GLN A 122 -10.27 -8.21 19.73
C GLN A 122 -10.45 -8.06 18.22
N PHE A 123 -11.48 -7.32 17.81
CA PHE A 123 -11.64 -6.92 16.41
C PHE A 123 -10.44 -6.09 15.93
N SER A 124 -10.02 -6.37 14.71
CA SER A 124 -9.06 -5.55 13.95
C SER A 124 -9.83 -4.54 13.09
N HIS A 125 -9.09 -3.57 12.52
CA HIS A 125 -9.61 -2.74 11.45
C HIS A 125 -8.80 -2.97 10.19
N GLU A 126 -9.50 -3.39 9.15
CA GLU A 126 -8.99 -3.52 7.79
C GLU A 126 -9.32 -2.26 6.99
N PHE A 127 -8.41 -1.87 6.11
CA PHE A 127 -8.62 -0.75 5.19
C PHE A 127 -8.91 -1.33 3.82
N MET A 128 -10.18 -1.30 3.46
CA MET A 128 -10.70 -1.93 2.26
C MET A 128 -10.88 -0.93 1.13
N VAL A 129 -10.60 -1.37 -0.10
CA VAL A 129 -10.86 -0.64 -1.34
C VAL A 129 -11.76 -1.49 -2.23
N LYS A 130 -12.82 -0.90 -2.76
CA LYS A 130 -13.71 -1.60 -3.72
C LYS A 130 -12.94 -1.90 -5.00
N ALA A 131 -12.90 -3.16 -5.40
CA ALA A 131 -12.30 -3.61 -6.67
C ALA A 131 -12.88 -4.96 -7.08
N GLU A 132 -13.07 -5.18 -8.38
CA GLU A 132 -13.62 -6.45 -8.92
C GLU A 132 -12.68 -7.64 -8.66
N ALA A 133 -11.37 -7.40 -8.62
CA ALA A 133 -10.36 -8.40 -8.25
C ALA A 133 -10.31 -8.70 -6.75
N GLY A 134 -11.15 -8.03 -5.93
CA GLY A 134 -11.20 -8.23 -4.49
C GLY A 134 -11.57 -9.65 -4.09
N GLU A 135 -10.90 -10.15 -3.07
CA GLU A 135 -11.12 -11.49 -2.51
C GLU A 135 -12.09 -11.48 -1.33
N ASP A 136 -12.20 -10.34 -0.66
CA ASP A 136 -13.06 -10.16 0.51
C ASP A 136 -14.41 -9.59 0.10
N ILE A 137 -15.43 -9.95 0.86
CA ILE A 137 -16.75 -9.35 0.74
C ILE A 137 -16.99 -8.48 1.99
N THR A 138 -17.28 -7.23 1.74
CA THR A 138 -17.62 -6.27 2.81
C THR A 138 -19.09 -5.90 2.74
N VAL A 139 -19.77 -5.95 3.90
CA VAL A 139 -21.12 -5.38 4.08
C VAL A 139 -20.93 -3.94 4.53
N LEU A 140 -21.49 -2.99 3.80
CA LEU A 140 -21.24 -1.57 4.03
C LEU A 140 -22.50 -0.72 3.87
N CYS A 141 -22.49 0.46 4.46
CA CYS A 141 -23.57 1.44 4.35
C CYS A 141 -23.14 2.64 3.51
N ASN A 142 -23.85 2.93 2.43
CA ASN A 142 -23.56 4.07 1.56
C ASN A 142 -23.93 5.45 2.18
N LYS A 143 -24.62 5.46 3.33
CA LYS A 143 -25.07 6.70 3.98
C LYS A 143 -24.18 7.12 5.16
N CYS A 144 -23.51 6.16 5.79
CA CYS A 144 -22.57 6.42 6.89
C CYS A 144 -21.33 5.53 6.74
N ALA A 145 -20.31 5.78 7.56
CA ALA A 145 -19.04 5.05 7.49
C ALA A 145 -19.06 3.66 8.17
N TRP A 146 -20.26 3.04 8.35
CA TRP A 146 -20.35 1.70 8.91
C TRP A 146 -20.02 0.65 7.84
N ALA A 147 -19.10 -0.24 8.17
CA ALA A 147 -18.75 -1.39 7.33
C ALA A 147 -18.19 -2.53 8.20
N GLN A 148 -18.49 -3.77 7.82
CA GLN A 148 -17.94 -4.99 8.45
C GLN A 148 -17.55 -6.02 7.39
N ASN A 149 -16.49 -6.77 7.65
CA ASN A 149 -16.16 -7.93 6.84
C ASN A 149 -17.29 -8.97 6.97
N LYS A 150 -17.69 -9.57 5.85
CA LYS A 150 -18.79 -10.54 5.80
C LYS A 150 -18.60 -11.71 6.77
N GLU A 151 -17.36 -12.06 7.10
CA GLU A 151 -17.04 -13.16 8.03
C GLU A 151 -17.59 -12.91 9.44
N ILE A 152 -17.73 -11.66 9.85
CA ILE A 152 -18.23 -11.27 11.19
C ILE A 152 -19.56 -10.51 11.14
N ALA A 153 -20.05 -10.17 9.95
CA ALA A 153 -21.27 -9.41 9.79
C ALA A 153 -22.52 -10.22 10.13
N GLU A 154 -23.29 -9.76 11.10
CA GLU A 154 -24.59 -10.36 11.48
C GLU A 154 -25.72 -9.97 10.54
N ILE A 155 -25.52 -8.95 9.69
CA ILE A 155 -26.48 -8.43 8.72
C ILE A 155 -26.04 -8.65 7.29
N LYS A 156 -26.97 -8.61 6.35
CA LYS A 156 -26.76 -8.85 4.92
C LYS A 156 -27.01 -7.58 4.11
N ALA A 157 -26.61 -7.61 2.83
CA ALA A 157 -27.02 -6.59 1.87
C ALA A 157 -28.55 -6.45 1.81
N GLY A 158 -29.03 -5.20 1.87
CA GLY A 158 -30.45 -4.85 1.91
C GLY A 158 -31.03 -4.69 3.31
N ASP A 159 -30.36 -5.19 4.35
CA ASP A 159 -30.77 -4.99 5.75
C ASP A 159 -30.54 -3.53 6.18
N LYS A 160 -31.15 -3.16 7.31
CA LYS A 160 -30.94 -1.83 7.90
C LYS A 160 -29.58 -1.72 8.54
N CYS A 161 -28.84 -0.68 8.20
CA CYS A 161 -27.58 -0.34 8.85
C CYS A 161 -27.78 -0.13 10.36
N PRO A 162 -27.00 -0.78 11.23
CA PRO A 162 -27.16 -0.66 12.68
C PRO A 162 -26.83 0.75 13.19
N LYS A 163 -26.02 1.53 12.44
CA LYS A 163 -25.64 2.89 12.83
C LYS A 163 -26.63 3.97 12.41
N CYS A 164 -27.22 3.88 11.21
CA CYS A 164 -28.06 4.97 10.68
C CYS A 164 -29.41 4.53 10.09
N GLY A 165 -29.71 3.23 10.06
CA GLY A 165 -30.97 2.68 9.56
C GLY A 165 -31.13 2.65 8.05
N ALA A 166 -30.16 3.15 7.26
CA ALA A 166 -30.20 3.05 5.80
C ALA A 166 -29.97 1.61 5.34
N LYS A 167 -30.31 1.31 4.10
CA LYS A 167 -30.03 -0.02 3.51
C LYS A 167 -28.53 -0.22 3.32
N THR A 168 -28.05 -1.43 3.62
CA THR A 168 -26.68 -1.88 3.38
C THR A 168 -26.53 -2.50 1.99
N GLU A 169 -25.31 -2.57 1.52
CA GLU A 169 -24.92 -3.29 0.30
C GLU A 169 -23.73 -4.21 0.57
N GLU A 170 -23.43 -5.13 -0.34
CA GLU A 170 -22.17 -5.90 -0.37
C GLU A 170 -21.32 -5.44 -1.53
N ALA A 171 -20.01 -5.40 -1.30
CA ALA A 171 -19.02 -5.13 -2.34
C ALA A 171 -17.82 -6.07 -2.22
N LYS A 172 -17.23 -6.42 -3.36
CA LYS A 172 -15.91 -7.02 -3.39
C LYS A 172 -14.86 -5.98 -3.04
N THR A 173 -13.93 -6.36 -2.19
CA THR A 173 -12.92 -5.45 -1.67
C THR A 173 -11.55 -6.10 -1.58
N VAL A 174 -10.51 -5.27 -1.70
CA VAL A 174 -9.12 -5.62 -1.43
C VAL A 174 -8.69 -4.99 -0.12
N GLU A 175 -8.11 -5.79 0.78
CA GLU A 175 -7.47 -5.33 2.01
C GLU A 175 -6.14 -4.64 1.70
N ALA A 176 -6.12 -3.30 1.72
CA ALA A 176 -4.92 -2.50 1.47
C ALA A 176 -4.02 -2.36 2.71
N GLY A 177 -4.56 -2.52 3.90
CA GLY A 177 -3.83 -2.50 5.16
C GLY A 177 -4.67 -3.02 6.31
N ASN A 178 -4.01 -3.36 7.43
CA ASN A 178 -4.68 -3.87 8.62
C ASN A 178 -3.97 -3.40 9.89
N ILE A 179 -4.72 -3.20 10.97
CA ILE A 179 -4.20 -2.79 12.27
C ILE A 179 -4.81 -3.64 13.39
N PHE A 180 -3.97 -4.03 14.35
CA PHE A 180 -4.32 -4.97 15.41
C PHE A 180 -3.96 -4.44 16.80
N ARG A 181 -4.83 -4.69 17.77
CA ARG A 181 -4.49 -4.66 19.18
C ARG A 181 -4.00 -6.04 19.57
N LEU A 182 -2.70 -6.21 19.78
CA LEU A 182 -2.11 -7.51 20.12
C LEU A 182 -2.27 -7.85 21.60
N GLY A 183 -2.58 -6.85 22.45
CA GLY A 183 -2.62 -7.02 23.89
C GLY A 183 -1.24 -7.43 24.42
N THR A 184 -1.21 -8.41 25.30
CA THR A 184 0.03 -8.97 25.91
C THR A 184 0.50 -10.27 25.27
N LYS A 185 -0.12 -10.73 24.16
CA LYS A 185 0.13 -12.06 23.57
C LYS A 185 1.64 -12.32 23.37
N TYR A 186 2.35 -11.41 22.76
CA TYR A 186 3.77 -11.58 22.44
C TYR A 186 4.68 -11.19 23.61
N SER A 187 4.33 -10.14 24.36
CA SER A 187 5.10 -9.74 25.54
C SER A 187 5.09 -10.81 26.63
N GLU A 188 3.97 -11.49 26.87
CA GLU A 188 3.90 -12.63 27.79
C GLU A 188 4.78 -13.79 27.31
N SER A 189 4.60 -14.21 26.05
CA SER A 189 5.30 -15.36 25.49
C SER A 189 6.82 -15.20 25.45
N LEU A 190 7.31 -13.95 25.22
CA LEU A 190 8.73 -13.64 25.07
C LEU A 190 9.33 -12.98 26.31
N GLY A 191 8.52 -12.77 27.35
CA GLY A 191 8.97 -12.18 28.64
C GLY A 191 9.36 -10.71 28.51
N LEU A 192 8.68 -9.95 27.65
CA LEU A 192 8.85 -8.50 27.58
C LEU A 192 8.03 -7.84 28.69
N ARG A 193 8.71 -7.39 29.72
CA ARG A 193 8.12 -6.79 30.93
C ARG A 193 8.80 -5.46 31.27
N TYR A 194 8.07 -4.61 31.97
CA TYR A 194 8.56 -3.36 32.51
C TYR A 194 8.21 -3.20 34.00
N THR A 195 8.97 -2.42 34.72
CA THR A 195 8.64 -2.07 36.11
C THR A 195 7.75 -0.83 36.10
N ASN A 196 6.55 -0.91 36.67
CA ASN A 196 5.61 0.19 36.78
C ASN A 196 6.01 1.20 37.90
N GLU A 197 5.24 2.27 38.09
CA GLU A 197 5.48 3.31 39.08
C GLU A 197 5.49 2.77 40.53
N GLU A 198 4.76 1.68 40.79
CA GLU A 198 4.69 1.01 42.08
C GLU A 198 5.83 -0.02 42.29
N GLY A 199 6.77 -0.14 41.37
CA GLY A 199 7.86 -1.12 41.44
C GLY A 199 7.44 -2.56 41.07
N LYS A 200 6.25 -2.76 40.52
CA LYS A 200 5.76 -4.09 40.11
C LYS A 200 6.06 -4.37 38.62
N MET A 201 6.41 -5.63 38.33
CA MET A 201 6.62 -6.10 36.97
C MET A 201 5.29 -6.32 36.26
N GLN A 202 5.14 -5.74 35.05
CA GLN A 202 3.98 -5.89 34.20
C GLN A 202 4.37 -6.24 32.77
N ASN A 203 3.48 -6.90 32.03
CA ASN A 203 3.65 -7.18 30.61
C ASN A 203 3.35 -5.91 29.83
N VAL A 204 4.07 -5.71 28.72
CA VAL A 204 3.89 -4.59 27.81
C VAL A 204 2.69 -4.87 26.89
N LEU A 205 1.82 -3.89 26.70
CA LEU A 205 0.75 -3.96 25.70
C LEU A 205 1.29 -3.55 24.33
N MET A 206 0.86 -4.28 23.30
CA MET A 206 1.39 -4.11 21.95
C MET A 206 0.29 -3.87 20.92
N GLY A 207 0.61 -3.07 19.90
CA GLY A 207 -0.17 -2.92 18.67
C GLY A 207 0.69 -3.22 17.45
N SER A 208 0.05 -3.69 16.35
CA SER A 208 0.68 -3.98 15.06
C SER A 208 -0.10 -3.34 13.93
N TYR A 209 0.61 -2.74 12.95
CA TYR A 209 0.01 -1.90 11.92
C TYR A 209 0.71 -2.14 10.59
N GLY A 210 0.07 -2.89 9.67
CA GLY A 210 0.67 -3.38 8.44
C GLY A 210 0.10 -2.76 7.16
N ILE A 211 0.99 -2.46 6.19
CA ILE A 211 0.65 -2.12 4.80
C ILE A 211 1.55 -2.94 3.89
N GLY A 212 0.95 -3.82 3.06
CA GLY A 212 1.67 -4.56 2.03
C GLY A 212 1.89 -3.70 0.79
N LEU A 213 3.15 -3.34 0.50
CA LEU A 213 3.49 -2.38 -0.57
C LEU A 213 3.05 -2.88 -1.95
N GLY A 214 3.38 -4.13 -2.29
CA GLY A 214 2.96 -4.75 -3.55
C GLY A 214 1.44 -4.85 -3.68
N ARG A 215 0.74 -5.18 -2.58
CA ARG A 215 -0.73 -5.25 -2.55
C ARG A 215 -1.36 -3.87 -2.77
N VAL A 216 -0.85 -2.82 -2.15
CA VAL A 216 -1.32 -1.44 -2.38
C VAL A 216 -1.09 -1.00 -3.82
N MET A 217 0.08 -1.30 -4.39
CA MET A 217 0.36 -1.03 -5.81
C MET A 217 -0.65 -1.74 -6.72
N GLY A 218 -0.88 -3.05 -6.50
CA GLY A 218 -1.89 -3.81 -7.22
C GLY A 218 -3.30 -3.24 -7.04
N THR A 219 -3.64 -2.78 -5.83
CA THR A 219 -4.94 -2.15 -5.53
C THR A 219 -5.12 -0.84 -6.28
N ILE A 220 -4.08 -0.01 -6.42
CA ILE A 220 -4.13 1.22 -7.23
C ILE A 220 -4.43 0.89 -8.68
N VAL A 221 -3.76 -0.13 -9.24
CA VAL A 221 -3.97 -0.58 -10.62
C VAL A 221 -5.39 -1.08 -10.81
N GLU A 222 -5.89 -1.92 -9.89
CA GLU A 222 -7.26 -2.46 -9.98
C GLU A 222 -8.36 -1.40 -9.80
N ALA A 223 -8.09 -0.38 -8.99
CA ALA A 223 -9.04 0.71 -8.76
C ALA A 223 -8.99 1.81 -9.84
N SER A 224 -7.90 1.90 -10.61
CA SER A 224 -7.67 2.99 -11.55
C SER A 224 -6.96 2.52 -12.83
N HIS A 225 -7.76 1.97 -13.75
CA HIS A 225 -7.34 1.56 -15.10
C HIS A 225 -8.47 1.76 -16.10
N ASP A 226 -8.13 1.66 -17.36
CA ASP A 226 -9.09 1.53 -18.46
C ASP A 226 -8.72 0.34 -19.38
N LYS A 227 -9.37 0.23 -20.53
CA LYS A 227 -9.09 -0.83 -21.52
C LYS A 227 -7.68 -0.78 -22.12
N ASP A 228 -7.00 0.36 -22.04
CA ASP A 228 -5.70 0.59 -22.67
C ASP A 228 -4.54 0.42 -21.66
N GLY A 229 -4.81 0.47 -20.35
CA GLY A 229 -3.79 0.22 -19.31
C GLY A 229 -4.02 0.96 -18.00
N ILE A 230 -2.95 1.14 -17.25
CA ILE A 230 -2.94 1.74 -15.92
C ILE A 230 -3.21 3.25 -16.01
N ILE A 231 -3.86 3.80 -14.97
CA ILE A 231 -4.02 5.24 -14.76
C ILE A 231 -3.47 5.58 -13.37
N TRP A 232 -2.17 5.92 -13.30
CA TRP A 232 -1.58 6.33 -12.04
C TRP A 232 -2.12 7.67 -11.54
N THR A 233 -2.08 7.87 -10.23
CA THR A 233 -2.31 9.20 -9.64
C THR A 233 -1.03 10.03 -9.64
N LYS A 234 -1.15 11.34 -9.42
CA LYS A 234 0.02 12.24 -9.34
C LYS A 234 1.06 11.79 -8.31
N SER A 235 0.61 11.22 -7.20
CA SER A 235 1.47 10.82 -6.09
C SER A 235 2.05 9.40 -6.21
N THR A 236 1.60 8.61 -7.20
CA THR A 236 1.99 7.21 -7.36
C THR A 236 2.56 6.89 -8.73
N THR A 237 2.53 7.83 -9.67
CA THR A 237 3.16 7.66 -10.97
C THR A 237 4.68 7.43 -10.81
N PRO A 238 5.25 6.41 -11.49
CA PRO A 238 6.67 6.10 -11.33
C PRO A 238 7.60 7.18 -11.91
N TYR A 239 7.13 7.92 -12.91
CA TYR A 239 7.81 9.06 -13.53
C TYR A 239 6.82 10.19 -13.76
N HIS A 240 7.28 11.44 -13.68
CA HIS A 240 6.45 12.61 -13.97
C HIS A 240 6.02 12.64 -15.44
N VAL A 241 6.90 12.25 -16.35
CA VAL A 241 6.65 12.28 -17.80
C VAL A 241 7.14 11.01 -18.46
N HIS A 242 6.35 10.48 -19.39
CA HIS A 242 6.80 9.51 -20.37
C HIS A 242 7.09 10.25 -21.69
N LEU A 243 8.36 10.46 -22.01
CA LEU A 243 8.81 11.10 -23.24
C LEU A 243 8.90 10.06 -24.35
N LEU A 244 8.13 10.26 -25.42
CA LEU A 244 8.05 9.35 -26.57
C LEU A 244 8.68 10.01 -27.79
N ASN A 245 9.79 9.46 -28.26
CA ASN A 245 10.35 9.83 -29.54
C ASN A 245 9.70 9.01 -30.66
N LEU A 246 8.85 9.65 -31.45
CA LEU A 246 8.15 9.08 -32.60
C LEU A 246 8.78 9.53 -33.93
N SER A 247 10.12 9.51 -34.01
CA SER A 247 10.89 9.86 -35.21
C SER A 247 11.95 8.81 -35.51
N LYS A 248 12.36 8.77 -36.78
CA LYS A 248 13.56 8.06 -37.25
C LYS A 248 14.58 9.02 -37.85
N ASN A 249 14.31 10.32 -37.73
CA ASN A 249 15.17 11.37 -38.28
C ASN A 249 16.20 11.78 -37.22
N ASP A 250 17.47 11.79 -37.58
CA ASP A 250 18.57 12.12 -36.64
C ASP A 250 18.40 13.50 -36.01
N LYS A 251 17.94 14.49 -36.77
CA LYS A 251 17.71 15.85 -36.23
C LYS A 251 16.64 15.85 -35.14
N THR A 252 15.55 15.08 -35.32
CA THR A 252 14.49 14.98 -34.33
C THR A 252 14.93 14.14 -33.12
N ASN A 253 15.79 13.13 -33.33
CA ASN A 253 16.40 12.37 -32.24
C ASN A 253 17.27 13.27 -31.36
N GLU A 254 18.15 14.09 -31.97
CA GLU A 254 18.94 15.08 -31.21
C GLU A 254 18.07 16.11 -30.46
N GLN A 255 16.92 16.47 -31.02
CA GLN A 255 15.97 17.36 -30.35
C GLN A 255 15.33 16.63 -29.14
N ALA A 256 14.96 15.37 -29.30
CA ALA A 256 14.38 14.58 -28.21
C ALA A 256 15.37 14.44 -27.04
N ASP A 257 16.65 14.21 -27.31
CA ASP A 257 17.71 14.17 -26.31
C ASP A 257 17.83 15.50 -25.56
N LYS A 258 17.80 16.63 -26.29
CA LYS A 258 17.83 17.98 -25.68
C LYS A 258 16.60 18.23 -24.80
N VAL A 259 15.42 17.79 -25.23
CA VAL A 259 14.18 17.88 -24.44
C VAL A 259 14.30 17.05 -23.17
N TYR A 260 14.80 15.82 -23.27
CA TYR A 260 15.04 14.94 -22.13
C TYR A 260 15.96 15.58 -21.08
N GLU A 261 17.13 16.08 -21.52
CA GLU A 261 18.07 16.76 -20.61
C GLU A 261 17.45 18.00 -19.98
N LYS A 262 16.70 18.80 -20.76
CA LYS A 262 16.08 20.02 -20.26
C LYS A 262 14.99 19.75 -19.22
N LEU A 263 14.20 18.69 -19.39
CA LEU A 263 13.22 18.24 -18.40
C LEU A 263 13.93 17.85 -17.09
N ARG A 264 15.01 17.06 -17.17
CA ARG A 264 15.80 16.63 -16.00
C ARG A 264 16.45 17.82 -15.27
N GLU A 265 17.01 18.78 -15.99
CA GLU A 265 17.56 20.03 -15.41
C GLU A 265 16.52 20.80 -14.60
N ASN A 266 15.23 20.66 -14.93
CA ASN A 266 14.11 21.29 -14.22
C ASN A 266 13.51 20.38 -13.13
N GLY A 267 14.19 19.29 -12.74
CA GLY A 267 13.76 18.40 -11.67
C GLY A 267 12.58 17.47 -12.03
N ILE A 268 12.30 17.32 -13.33
CA ILE A 268 11.25 16.42 -13.82
C ILE A 268 11.84 15.03 -14.04
N GLU A 269 11.24 14.02 -13.41
CA GLU A 269 11.60 12.62 -13.63
C GLU A 269 10.98 12.12 -14.94
N VAL A 270 11.81 11.60 -15.83
CA VAL A 270 11.40 11.25 -17.19
C VAL A 270 11.70 9.80 -17.50
N LEU A 271 10.68 9.06 -17.95
CA LEU A 271 10.86 7.80 -18.66
C LEU A 271 11.00 8.14 -20.15
N TYR A 272 12.17 7.92 -20.74
CA TYR A 272 12.42 8.23 -22.15
C TYR A 272 12.35 6.94 -22.99
N ASP A 273 11.42 6.91 -23.96
CA ASP A 273 11.30 5.80 -24.92
C ASP A 273 12.04 6.14 -26.23
N ASP A 274 13.32 5.83 -26.24
CA ASP A 274 14.25 5.96 -27.39
C ASP A 274 14.37 4.68 -28.24
N ARG A 275 13.61 3.60 -27.89
CA ARG A 275 13.69 2.30 -28.59
C ARG A 275 13.39 2.43 -30.08
N ASP A 276 14.14 1.70 -30.93
CA ASP A 276 13.84 1.57 -32.37
C ASP A 276 12.75 0.50 -32.61
N ILE A 277 11.52 0.88 -32.30
CA ILE A 277 10.31 0.07 -32.54
C ILE A 277 9.23 0.91 -33.24
N SER A 278 8.14 0.27 -33.67
CA SER A 278 7.05 1.00 -34.31
C SER A 278 6.40 2.02 -33.37
N PHE A 279 6.03 3.17 -33.89
CA PHE A 279 5.38 4.25 -33.13
C PHE A 279 4.10 3.81 -32.43
N GLY A 280 3.28 3.00 -33.14
CA GLY A 280 2.06 2.44 -32.55
C GLY A 280 2.32 1.54 -31.33
N LYS A 281 3.47 0.85 -31.31
CA LYS A 281 3.86 0.05 -30.15
C LYS A 281 4.31 0.94 -28.99
N LYS A 282 5.11 2.00 -29.24
CA LYS A 282 5.49 2.98 -28.20
C LYS A 282 4.26 3.60 -27.54
N LEU A 283 3.27 4.03 -28.32
CA LEU A 283 2.02 4.61 -27.83
C LEU A 283 1.23 3.63 -26.97
N LYS A 284 1.08 2.38 -27.43
CA LYS A 284 0.39 1.33 -26.64
C LYS A 284 1.12 0.99 -25.34
N ASP A 285 2.46 0.91 -25.39
CA ASP A 285 3.27 0.66 -24.21
C ASP A 285 3.15 1.84 -23.22
N ALA A 286 3.07 3.08 -23.71
CA ALA A 286 2.88 4.26 -22.87
C ALA A 286 1.52 4.28 -22.17
N ASP A 287 0.44 3.94 -22.88
CA ASP A 287 -0.88 3.80 -22.28
C ASP A 287 -0.94 2.65 -21.27
N LEU A 288 -0.30 1.52 -21.59
CA LEU A 288 -0.22 0.37 -20.69
C LEU A 288 0.52 0.72 -19.39
N LEU A 289 1.67 1.43 -19.48
CA LEU A 289 2.47 1.86 -18.32
C LEU A 289 1.78 2.95 -17.50
N GLY A 290 0.97 3.80 -18.15
CA GLY A 290 0.02 4.66 -17.47
C GLY A 290 0.58 5.90 -16.78
N ASN A 291 1.80 6.36 -17.12
CA ASN A 291 2.33 7.61 -16.57
C ASN A 291 1.35 8.77 -16.81
N CYS A 292 1.15 9.63 -15.81
CA CYS A 292 0.13 10.69 -15.84
C CYS A 292 0.24 11.61 -17.05
N ILE A 293 1.46 11.91 -17.49
CA ILE A 293 1.74 12.76 -18.64
C ILE A 293 2.61 11.99 -19.65
N GLN A 294 2.18 11.98 -20.90
CA GLN A 294 2.97 11.57 -22.05
C GLN A 294 3.37 12.81 -22.82
N LEU A 295 4.63 12.91 -23.23
CA LEU A 295 5.16 14.01 -24.03
C LEU A 295 5.72 13.43 -25.33
N ILE A 296 5.16 13.83 -26.46
CA ILE A 296 5.49 13.26 -27.77
C ILE A 296 6.30 14.24 -28.61
N ILE A 297 7.38 13.73 -29.19
CA ILE A 297 8.17 14.41 -30.22
C ILE A 297 8.02 13.62 -31.51
N SER A 298 7.75 14.32 -32.61
CA SER A 298 7.58 13.70 -33.92
C SER A 298 8.02 14.64 -35.07
N ASP A 299 8.23 14.06 -36.26
CA ASP A 299 8.58 14.84 -37.47
C ASP A 299 7.41 15.65 -38.05
N LYS A 300 6.21 15.50 -37.48
CA LYS A 300 5.00 16.12 -38.01
C LYS A 300 4.82 17.57 -37.58
N GLN A 301 5.49 17.99 -36.50
CA GLN A 301 5.33 19.30 -35.90
C GLN A 301 6.55 19.67 -35.08
N GLU A 302 6.83 20.99 -34.97
CA GLU A 302 7.94 21.50 -34.17
C GLU A 302 7.60 21.54 -32.66
N GLU A 303 6.32 21.61 -32.31
CA GLU A 303 5.84 21.63 -30.93
C GLU A 303 5.73 20.22 -30.35
N LEU A 304 5.82 20.14 -29.03
CA LEU A 304 5.63 18.92 -28.25
C LEU A 304 4.13 18.66 -28.05
N GLU A 305 3.66 17.44 -28.28
CA GLU A 305 2.29 17.06 -27.93
C GLU A 305 2.27 16.51 -26.50
N LEU A 306 1.68 17.26 -25.56
CA LEU A 306 1.47 16.84 -24.19
C LEU A 306 0.09 16.18 -24.07
N ILE A 307 0.05 14.95 -23.55
CA ILE A 307 -1.18 14.15 -23.38
C ILE A 307 -1.34 13.78 -21.91
N TYR A 308 -2.53 13.99 -21.35
CA TYR A 308 -2.90 13.50 -20.04
C TYR A 308 -3.49 12.09 -20.14
N ARG A 309 -2.86 11.11 -19.47
CA ARG A 309 -3.26 9.70 -19.55
C ARG A 309 -4.70 9.45 -19.09
N LYS A 310 -5.19 10.22 -18.12
CA LYS A 310 -6.49 10.01 -17.48
C LYS A 310 -7.69 10.20 -18.42
N ASP A 311 -7.63 11.20 -19.30
CA ASP A 311 -8.76 11.61 -20.15
C ASP A 311 -8.36 11.79 -21.62
N HIS A 312 -7.11 11.49 -21.96
CA HIS A 312 -6.52 11.66 -23.29
C HIS A 312 -6.60 13.09 -23.86
N SER A 313 -6.86 14.06 -23.00
CA SER A 313 -6.77 15.48 -23.39
C SER A 313 -5.34 15.82 -23.80
N LYS A 314 -5.19 16.68 -24.81
CA LYS A 314 -3.89 16.99 -25.39
C LYS A 314 -3.75 18.45 -25.79
N GLU A 315 -2.51 18.89 -25.76
CA GLU A 315 -2.11 20.26 -26.08
C GLU A 315 -0.79 20.26 -26.84
N LEU A 316 -0.64 21.20 -27.77
CA LEU A 316 0.62 21.46 -28.45
C LEU A 316 1.35 22.61 -27.73
N LEU A 317 2.60 22.40 -27.35
CA LEU A 317 3.34 23.32 -26.50
C LEU A 317 4.81 23.38 -26.94
N ASN A 318 5.41 24.57 -26.84
CA ASN A 318 6.86 24.67 -26.84
C ASN A 318 7.42 24.10 -25.52
N LEU A 319 8.75 23.85 -25.50
CA LEU A 319 9.38 23.17 -24.36
C LEU A 319 9.21 23.93 -23.02
N ASP A 320 9.37 25.25 -23.01
CA ASP A 320 9.25 26.05 -21.79
C ASP A 320 7.83 26.01 -21.21
N SER A 321 6.84 26.07 -22.08
CA SER A 321 5.42 25.97 -21.72
C SER A 321 5.08 24.55 -21.20
N ALA A 322 5.64 23.51 -21.81
CA ALA A 322 5.48 22.12 -21.37
C ALA A 322 6.07 21.92 -19.96
N ILE A 323 7.31 22.39 -19.72
CA ILE A 323 7.96 22.34 -18.39
C ILE A 323 7.12 23.04 -17.33
N LYS A 324 6.64 24.25 -17.65
CA LYS A 324 5.79 25.01 -16.72
C LYS A 324 4.52 24.22 -16.38
N LYS A 325 3.84 23.68 -17.38
CA LYS A 325 2.58 22.94 -17.22
C LYS A 325 2.75 21.64 -16.43
N ILE A 326 3.84 20.89 -16.68
CA ILE A 326 4.19 19.70 -15.94
C ILE A 326 4.42 20.04 -14.45
N ASN A 327 5.20 21.08 -14.17
CA ASN A 327 5.45 21.52 -12.80
C ASN A 327 4.17 22.00 -12.09
N GLU A 328 3.26 22.66 -12.78
CA GLU A 328 1.95 23.06 -12.25
C GLU A 328 1.04 21.86 -11.96
N PHE A 329 1.10 20.83 -12.81
CA PHE A 329 0.33 19.61 -12.63
C PHE A 329 0.75 18.87 -11.36
N TYR A 330 2.04 18.78 -11.03
CA TYR A 330 2.54 18.04 -9.88
C TYR A 330 2.61 18.83 -8.56
N LYS A 331 2.38 20.13 -8.58
CA LYS A 331 2.13 20.93 -7.37
C LYS A 331 0.75 20.65 -6.76
#